data_36f27fc6c1dfa81c59499acf2011c6f7
#
_entry.id   36f27fc6c1dfa81c59499acf2011c6f7
#
_cell.length_a   1.000
_cell.length_b   1.000
_cell.length_c   1.000
_cell.angle_alpha   90.00
_cell.angle_beta   90.00
_cell.angle_gamma   90.00
#
_symmetry.space_group_name_H-M   'P 1'
#
loop_
_entity.id
_entity.type
_entity.pdbx_description
1 polymer ?
#
loop_
_entity_poly.entity_id
_entity_poly.type
_entity_poly.pdbx_seq_one_letter_code
_entity_poly.pdbx_strand_id
1 'polypeptide(L)' 'MNEDIKQLKKQYHVTNYDIGEYLDYSGDYIKCLLNKDLKPEKRELIIKAINELKGVKIQNYVKKQR' A
#
# COMPACT_ATOMS: atom_id res chain seq x y z
N MET A 1 -12.73 -4.57 7.18
CA MET A 1 -11.73 -3.96 8.06
C MET A 1 -10.72 -3.19 7.26
N ASN A 2 -10.27 -2.05 7.80
CA ASN A 2 -9.25 -1.22 7.16
C ASN A 2 -9.69 -0.68 5.80
N GLU A 3 -10.96 -0.33 5.70
CA GLU A 3 -11.53 0.14 4.44
C GLU A 3 -10.86 1.42 3.96
N ASP A 4 -10.47 2.29 4.90
CA ASP A 4 -9.76 3.53 4.55
C ASP A 4 -8.44 3.24 3.85
N ILE A 5 -7.69 2.27 4.36
CA ILE A 5 -6.41 1.87 3.76
C ILE A 5 -6.65 1.23 2.40
N LYS A 6 -7.66 0.37 2.30
CA LYS A 6 -8.01 -0.27 1.04
C LYS A 6 -8.40 0.75 -0.03
N GLN A 7 -9.11 1.81 0.38
CA GLN A 7 -9.48 2.89 -0.53
C GLN A 7 -8.25 3.66 -1.00
N LEU A 8 -7.32 3.95 -0.11
CA LEU A 8 -6.08 4.64 -0.47
C LEU A 8 -5.28 3.83 -1.49
N LYS A 9 -5.17 2.52 -1.26
CA LYS A 9 -4.49 1.64 -2.19
C LYS A 9 -5.10 1.73 -3.59
N LYS A 10 -6.42 1.63 -3.63
CA LYS A 10 -7.15 1.67 -4.89
C LYS A 10 -6.98 3.02 -5.58
N GLN A 11 -7.07 4.08 -4.81
CA GLN A 11 -6.96 5.44 -5.33
C GLN A 11 -5.61 5.70 -5.99
N TYR A 12 -4.53 5.19 -5.40
CA TYR A 12 -3.18 5.44 -5.88
C TYR A 12 -2.57 4.24 -6.62
N HIS A 13 -3.37 3.22 -6.90
CA HIS A 13 -2.93 2.02 -7.62
C HIS A 13 -1.76 1.32 -6.93
N VAL A 14 -1.76 1.32 -5.60
CA VAL A 14 -0.75 0.66 -4.80
C VAL A 14 -1.26 -0.72 -4.41
N THR A 15 -0.51 -1.76 -4.76
CA THR A 15 -0.91 -3.13 -4.47
C THR A 15 -0.33 -3.61 -3.14
N ASN A 16 -0.85 -4.72 -2.65
CA ASN A 16 -0.29 -5.35 -1.46
C ASN A 16 1.17 -5.73 -1.68
N TYR A 17 1.48 -6.16 -2.88
CA TYR A 17 2.85 -6.50 -3.25
C TYR A 17 3.77 -5.27 -3.15
N ASP A 18 3.30 -4.13 -3.64
CA ASP A 18 4.08 -2.89 -3.57
C ASP A 18 4.38 -2.51 -2.12
N ILE A 19 3.38 -2.58 -1.27
CA ILE A 19 3.55 -2.26 0.15
C ILE A 19 4.52 -3.24 0.80
N GLY A 20 4.35 -4.52 0.49
CA GLY A 20 5.23 -5.55 1.03
C GLY A 20 6.67 -5.33 0.63
N GLU A 21 6.90 -4.99 -0.63
CA GLU A 21 8.24 -4.73 -1.12
C GLU A 21 8.87 -3.52 -0.40
N TYR A 22 8.08 -2.48 -0.19
CA TYR A 22 8.56 -1.29 0.51
C TYR A 22 8.91 -1.59 1.97
N LEU A 23 8.10 -2.44 2.64
CA LEU A 23 8.28 -2.76 4.05
C LEU A 23 9.07 -4.05 4.29
N ASP A 24 9.51 -4.71 3.24
CA ASP A 24 10.23 -5.97 3.31
C ASP A 24 9.37 -7.12 3.82
N TYR A 25 8.13 -7.16 3.36
CA TYR A 25 7.18 -8.24 3.65
C TYR A 25 6.64 -8.80 2.35
N SER A 26 6.06 -10.00 2.41
CA SER A 26 5.37 -10.55 1.24
C SER A 26 4.04 -9.85 1.02
N GLY A 27 3.55 -9.86 -0.23
CA GLY A 27 2.25 -9.32 -0.54
C GLY A 27 1.13 -10.06 0.18
N ASP A 28 1.27 -11.38 0.34
CA ASP A 28 0.29 -12.19 1.06
C ASP A 28 0.21 -11.80 2.53
N TYR A 29 1.34 -11.48 3.13
CA TYR A 29 1.35 -11.02 4.51
C TYR A 29 0.61 -9.69 4.66
N ILE A 30 0.82 -8.76 3.73
CA ILE A 30 0.11 -7.48 3.74
C ILE A 30 -1.40 -7.71 3.58
N LYS A 31 -1.79 -8.63 2.69
CA LYS A 31 -3.20 -8.98 2.52
C LYS A 31 -3.79 -9.48 3.83
N CYS A 32 -3.07 -10.35 4.53
CA CYS A 32 -3.51 -10.86 5.82
C CYS A 32 -3.66 -9.74 6.84
N LEU A 33 -2.69 -8.81 6.88
CA LEU A 33 -2.74 -7.70 7.82
C LEU A 33 -3.97 -6.82 7.58
N LEU A 34 -4.31 -6.57 6.32
CA LEU A 34 -5.43 -5.69 5.99
C LEU A 34 -6.78 -6.33 6.25
N ASN A 35 -6.82 -7.64 6.49
CA ASN A 35 -8.04 -8.35 6.83
C ASN A 35 -8.19 -8.57 8.33
N LYS A 36 -7.35 -7.93 9.14
CA LYS A 36 -7.38 -8.00 10.60
C LYS A 36 -7.43 -6.59 11.18
N ASP A 37 -7.79 -6.51 12.46
CA ASP A 37 -7.65 -5.28 13.20
C ASP A 37 -6.17 -4.96 13.34
N LEU A 38 -5.77 -3.82 12.79
CA LEU A 38 -4.38 -3.39 12.85
C LEU A 38 -4.16 -2.52 14.07
N LYS A 39 -3.03 -2.74 14.73
CA LYS A 39 -2.58 -1.84 15.79
C LYS A 39 -2.22 -0.49 15.17
N PRO A 40 -2.35 0.61 15.92
CA PRO A 40 -2.06 1.95 15.38
C PRO A 40 -0.69 2.07 14.73
N GLU A 41 0.33 1.43 15.30
CA GLU A 41 1.69 1.48 14.76
C GLU A 41 1.75 0.85 13.38
N LYS A 42 1.07 -0.28 13.20
CA LYS A 42 1.06 -0.99 11.93
C LYS A 42 0.26 -0.20 10.89
N ARG A 43 -0.85 0.41 11.31
CA ARG A 43 -1.65 1.25 10.41
C ARG A 43 -0.82 2.40 9.89
N GLU A 44 -0.11 3.10 10.78
CA GLU A 44 0.73 4.23 10.39
C GLU A 44 1.82 3.80 9.42
N LEU A 45 2.43 2.65 9.68
CA LEU A 45 3.48 2.14 8.81
C LEU A 45 2.97 1.87 7.40
N ILE A 46 1.81 1.24 7.30
CA ILE A 46 1.21 0.93 5.99
C ILE A 46 0.77 2.21 5.28
N ILE A 47 0.14 3.13 5.99
CA ILE A 47 -0.30 4.40 5.41
C ILE A 47 0.90 5.19 4.92
N LYS A 48 1.97 5.23 5.69
CA LYS A 48 3.19 5.89 5.27
C LYS A 48 3.76 5.26 4.00
N ALA A 49 3.75 3.93 3.94
CA ALA A 49 4.21 3.22 2.75
C ALA A 49 3.40 3.62 1.52
N ILE A 50 2.07 3.67 1.66
CA ILE A 50 1.21 4.07 0.55
C ILE A 50 1.52 5.52 0.12
N ASN A 51 1.70 6.42 1.07
CA ASN A 51 2.00 7.81 0.76
C ASN A 51 3.33 7.98 0.05
N GLU A 52 4.31 7.17 0.41
CA GLU A 52 5.61 7.19 -0.27
C GLU A 52 5.49 6.59 -1.67
N LEU A 53 4.76 5.50 -1.79
CA LEU A 53 4.64 4.78 -3.06
C LEU A 53 3.77 5.51 -4.07
N LYS A 54 2.82 6.32 -3.62
CA LYS A 54 1.89 6.99 -4.54
C LYS A 54 2.63 7.87 -5.55
N GLY A 55 3.66 8.57 -5.10
CA GLY A 55 4.45 9.40 -6.00
C GLY A 55 5.18 8.60 -7.05
N VAL A 56 5.79 7.50 -6.62
CA VAL A 56 6.51 6.60 -7.52
C VAL A 56 5.57 5.97 -8.52
N LYS A 57 4.41 5.49 -8.05
CA LYS A 57 3.43 4.83 -8.91
C LYS A 57 2.89 5.79 -9.96
N ILE A 58 2.61 7.03 -9.59
CA ILE A 58 2.12 8.03 -10.52
C ILE A 58 3.16 8.29 -11.61
N GLN A 59 4.43 8.45 -11.23
CA GLN A 59 5.50 8.66 -12.20
C GLN A 59 5.65 7.47 -13.13
N ASN A 60 5.61 6.25 -12.59
CA ASN A 60 5.72 5.05 -13.40
C ASN A 60 4.55 4.91 -14.37
N TYR A 61 3.36 5.25 -13.91
CA TYR A 61 2.17 5.21 -14.74
C TYR A 61 2.30 6.17 -15.93
N VAL A 62 2.74 7.39 -15.66
CA VAL A 62 2.95 8.39 -16.72
C VAL A 62 3.99 7.90 -17.72
N LYS A 63 5.08 7.33 -17.25
CA LYS A 63 6.12 6.80 -18.12
C LYS A 63 5.60 5.68 -19.02
N LYS A 64 4.75 4.82 -18.48
CA LYS A 64 4.20 3.69 -19.23
C LYS A 64 3.23 4.14 -20.33
N GLN A 65 2.69 5.30 -20.22
CA GLN A 65 1.74 5.80 -21.21
C GLN A 65 2.41 6.46 -22.41
N ARG A 66 3.70 6.55 -22.41
CA ARG A 66 4.42 7.04 -23.58
C ARG A 66 4.70 5.89 -24.57
#